data_7fa6ee0d3cc2e8371e8b73788ecce82d
#
_entry.id   7fa6ee0d3cc2e8371e8b73788ecce82d
#
_cell.length_a   1.000
_cell.length_b   1.000
_cell.length_c   1.000
_cell.angle_alpha   90.00
_cell.angle_beta   90.00
_cell.angle_gamma   90.00
#
_symmetry.space_group_name_H-M   'P 1'
#
loop_
_entity.id
_entity.type
_entity.pdbx_description
1 polymer ?
#
loop_
_entity_poly.entity_id
_entity_poly.type
_entity_poly.pdbx_seq_one_letter_code
_entity_poly.pdbx_strand_id
1 'polypeptide(L)'
;MTKTTVFTLAAATALAILLTGCSSSEPKATSQGVVAMTLKASGGVTAGSPMAATGGVAADSVGPKSATIVISAISARQTGGDWVPVGGSFPQTVDLLALVASGGGASLPAGALQEGSYDALQITITSASLTLQDDTIVTITPPGGGWVVLIPVAFEVVAGQETKITLNLRCDSSFKFANGEFEFEPEIEVEDVENEEP
;
A
#
# COMPACT_ATOMS: atom_id res chain seq x y z
N MET A 1 -60.58 -39.16 61.81
CA MET A 1 -59.69 -38.10 61.34
C MET A 1 -58.27 -38.66 61.36
N THR A 2 -57.84 -39.19 60.27
CA THR A 2 -56.58 -39.96 60.13
C THR A 2 -55.55 -39.08 59.34
N LYS A 3 -54.46 -38.74 59.99
CA LYS A 3 -53.34 -38.04 59.36
C LYS A 3 -52.37 -39.05 58.77
N THR A 4 -52.24 -39.08 57.48
CA THR A 4 -51.27 -39.89 56.76
C THR A 4 -50.01 -39.05 56.51
N THR A 5 -48.89 -39.45 57.08
CA THR A 5 -47.60 -38.86 56.88
C THR A 5 -46.89 -39.64 55.80
N VAL A 6 -46.55 -38.99 54.67
CA VAL A 6 -45.76 -39.60 53.59
C VAL A 6 -44.29 -39.18 53.74
N PHE A 7 -43.42 -40.17 53.97
CA PHE A 7 -41.99 -40.02 53.97
C PHE A 7 -41.48 -40.14 52.56
N THR A 8 -40.88 -39.04 52.02
CA THR A 8 -40.24 -39.08 50.75
C THR A 8 -38.72 -39.28 50.96
N LEU A 9 -38.21 -40.37 50.44
CA LEU A 9 -36.81 -40.78 50.47
C LEU A 9 -36.12 -40.07 49.36
N ALA A 10 -35.18 -39.16 49.69
CA ALA A 10 -34.32 -38.43 48.68
C ALA A 10 -33.11 -39.32 48.38
N ALA A 11 -33.01 -39.82 47.15
CA ALA A 11 -31.87 -40.50 46.64
C ALA A 11 -30.90 -39.42 46.08
N ALA A 12 -29.77 -39.26 46.73
CA ALA A 12 -28.67 -38.39 46.22
C ALA A 12 -27.86 -39.16 45.19
N THR A 13 -28.04 -38.85 43.93
CA THR A 13 -27.17 -39.29 42.82
C THR A 13 -26.03 -38.32 42.69
N ALA A 14 -24.81 -38.73 43.09
CA ALA A 14 -23.60 -37.99 42.84
C ALA A 14 -23.20 -38.12 41.34
N LEU A 15 -23.41 -37.04 40.59
CA LEU A 15 -22.94 -36.93 39.19
C LEU A 15 -21.49 -36.48 39.21
N ALA A 16 -20.56 -37.41 38.99
CA ALA A 16 -19.16 -37.10 38.77
C ALA A 16 -19.00 -36.44 37.40
N ILE A 17 -18.82 -35.12 37.36
CA ILE A 17 -18.49 -34.38 36.15
C ILE A 17 -17.00 -34.56 35.91
N LEU A 18 -16.66 -35.45 34.96
CA LEU A 18 -15.33 -35.51 34.37
C LEU A 18 -15.10 -34.20 33.55
N LEU A 19 -14.43 -33.23 34.15
CA LEU A 19 -13.87 -32.09 33.44
C LEU A 19 -12.73 -32.59 32.52
N THR A 20 -13.09 -33.04 31.31
CA THR A 20 -12.14 -33.12 30.22
C THR A 20 -11.74 -31.68 29.90
N GLY A 21 -10.55 -31.29 30.33
CA GLY A 21 -9.96 -30.02 30.00
C GLY A 21 -9.79 -29.93 28.46
N CYS A 22 -10.77 -29.32 27.79
CA CYS A 22 -10.51 -28.70 26.51
C CYS A 22 -9.51 -27.59 26.76
N SER A 23 -8.26 -27.83 26.43
CA SER A 23 -7.30 -26.79 26.20
C SER A 23 -7.82 -25.99 25.00
N SER A 24 -8.71 -25.03 25.25
CA SER A 24 -9.01 -23.98 24.31
C SER A 24 -7.73 -23.16 24.23
N SER A 25 -6.92 -23.42 23.20
CA SER A 25 -5.97 -22.43 22.73
C SER A 25 -6.83 -21.22 22.30
N GLU A 26 -6.99 -20.25 23.22
CA GLU A 26 -7.53 -18.96 22.86
C GLU A 26 -6.73 -18.47 21.66
N PRO A 27 -7.38 -18.07 20.53
CA PRO A 27 -6.65 -17.46 19.45
C PRO A 27 -5.92 -16.24 20.05
N LYS A 28 -4.61 -16.29 20.06
CA LYS A 28 -3.77 -15.18 20.50
C LYS A 28 -4.28 -13.96 19.71
N ALA A 29 -4.90 -13.00 20.40
CA ALA A 29 -5.32 -11.76 19.78
C ALA A 29 -4.08 -11.21 19.07
N THR A 30 -4.11 -11.20 17.75
CA THR A 30 -3.00 -10.67 16.94
C THR A 30 -2.99 -9.18 17.16
N SER A 31 -1.97 -8.71 17.87
CA SER A 31 -1.72 -7.30 18.09
C SER A 31 -1.40 -6.66 16.74
N GLN A 32 -2.03 -5.54 16.44
CA GLN A 32 -1.85 -4.81 15.18
C GLN A 32 -1.39 -3.39 15.46
N GLY A 33 -0.53 -2.88 14.58
CA GLY A 33 -0.21 -1.47 14.47
C GLY A 33 -0.73 -0.91 13.15
N VAL A 34 -0.68 0.39 13.00
CA VAL A 34 -1.09 1.10 11.79
C VAL A 34 0.14 1.46 10.98
N VAL A 35 0.10 1.24 9.67
CA VAL A 35 1.11 1.73 8.75
C VAL A 35 0.49 2.81 7.90
N ALA A 36 0.98 4.04 8.04
CA ALA A 36 0.64 5.18 7.22
C ALA A 36 1.76 5.44 6.21
N MET A 37 1.38 5.69 4.97
CA MET A 37 2.35 5.93 3.91
C MET A 37 2.09 7.26 3.23
N THR A 38 3.17 7.96 2.88
CA THR A 38 3.14 9.18 2.09
C THR A 38 3.97 8.99 0.84
N LEU A 39 3.38 9.25 -0.32
CA LEU A 39 4.08 9.25 -1.59
C LEU A 39 4.44 10.68 -1.96
N LYS A 40 5.73 10.98 -2.05
CA LYS A 40 6.29 12.18 -2.66
C LYS A 40 6.67 11.90 -4.11
N ALA A 41 6.91 12.94 -4.86
CA ALA A 41 7.45 12.86 -6.21
C ALA A 41 8.58 13.88 -6.38
N SER A 42 9.60 13.50 -7.13
CA SER A 42 10.74 14.37 -7.45
C SER A 42 11.13 14.25 -8.92
N GLY A 43 11.88 15.24 -9.40
CA GLY A 43 12.26 15.35 -10.81
C GLY A 43 11.10 15.77 -11.71
N GLY A 44 11.42 16.17 -12.93
CA GLY A 44 10.44 16.54 -13.95
C GLY A 44 10.31 15.48 -15.02
N VAL A 45 9.12 15.33 -15.59
CA VAL A 45 8.95 14.52 -16.79
C VAL A 45 9.39 15.36 -17.98
N THR A 46 10.55 15.04 -18.55
CA THR A 46 10.99 15.65 -19.80
C THR A 46 10.47 14.84 -20.98
N ALA A 47 9.68 15.46 -21.83
CA ALA A 47 9.50 14.96 -23.17
C ALA A 47 10.89 15.05 -23.82
N GLY A 48 11.57 13.93 -24.01
CA GLY A 48 12.78 13.89 -24.83
C GLY A 48 12.44 14.56 -26.15
N SER A 49 13.31 15.46 -26.63
CA SER A 49 13.06 16.22 -27.87
C SER A 49 12.49 15.28 -28.91
N PRO A 50 11.28 15.52 -29.44
CA PRO A 50 10.85 14.80 -30.60
C PRO A 50 11.89 15.10 -31.68
N MET A 51 12.56 14.06 -32.14
CA MET A 51 13.43 14.16 -33.31
C MET A 51 12.64 14.88 -34.36
N ALA A 52 13.17 16.00 -34.85
CA ALA A 52 12.55 16.87 -35.83
C ALA A 52 11.85 16.05 -36.92
N ALA A 53 10.54 15.90 -36.78
CA ALA A 53 9.73 15.54 -37.91
C ALA A 53 9.93 16.65 -38.94
N THR A 54 10.38 16.29 -40.13
CA THR A 54 10.68 17.15 -41.27
C THR A 54 9.50 18.08 -41.54
N GLY A 55 9.49 19.28 -40.96
CA GLY A 55 8.37 20.23 -41.06
C GLY A 55 8.36 21.19 -39.88
N GLY A 56 9.36 22.02 -39.76
CA GLY A 56 9.58 23.28 -39.08
C GLY A 56 8.52 23.80 -38.12
N VAL A 57 8.30 23.18 -37.00
CA VAL A 57 7.88 23.83 -35.75
C VAL A 57 8.85 23.36 -34.67
N ALA A 58 9.57 24.32 -34.09
CA ALA A 58 10.38 24.10 -32.92
C ALA A 58 9.43 23.51 -31.85
N ALA A 59 9.59 22.22 -31.56
CA ALA A 59 8.96 21.63 -30.40
C ALA A 59 9.64 22.28 -29.20
N ASP A 60 8.98 23.28 -28.60
CA ASP A 60 9.31 23.74 -27.27
C ASP A 60 9.34 22.50 -26.37
N SER A 61 10.47 22.29 -25.72
CA SER A 61 10.69 21.19 -24.75
C SER A 61 9.91 21.45 -23.46
N VAL A 62 8.62 21.70 -23.60
CA VAL A 62 7.70 21.87 -22.48
C VAL A 62 7.21 20.49 -22.10
N GLY A 63 7.56 20.07 -20.90
CA GLY A 63 7.08 18.79 -20.34
C GLY A 63 5.56 18.71 -20.27
N PRO A 64 4.99 17.55 -19.92
CA PRO A 64 3.55 17.40 -19.77
C PRO A 64 2.99 18.31 -18.67
N LYS A 65 1.71 18.65 -18.73
CA LYS A 65 0.98 19.41 -17.70
C LYS A 65 0.75 18.59 -16.45
N SER A 66 0.54 17.29 -16.60
CA SER A 66 0.21 16.36 -15.54
C SER A 66 0.80 14.99 -15.86
N ALA A 67 1.22 14.29 -14.81
CA ALA A 67 1.66 12.90 -14.86
C ALA A 67 0.93 12.14 -13.75
N THR A 68 0.02 11.26 -14.13
CA THR A 68 -0.88 10.59 -13.21
C THR A 68 -0.58 9.10 -13.17
N ILE A 69 -0.57 8.52 -11.97
CA ILE A 69 -0.51 7.06 -11.77
C ILE A 69 -1.72 6.57 -11.01
N VAL A 70 -2.08 5.30 -11.20
CA VAL A 70 -3.12 4.60 -10.43
C VAL A 70 -2.48 3.46 -9.66
N ILE A 71 -2.43 3.60 -8.33
CA ILE A 71 -1.96 2.56 -7.40
C ILE A 71 -3.16 1.69 -7.04
N SER A 72 -3.08 0.39 -7.31
CA SER A 72 -4.17 -0.55 -7.08
C SER A 72 -4.03 -1.40 -5.83
N ALA A 73 -2.81 -1.60 -5.34
CA ALA A 73 -2.54 -2.36 -4.12
C ALA A 73 -1.18 -2.03 -3.53
N ILE A 74 -1.05 -2.21 -2.23
CA ILE A 74 0.22 -2.20 -1.51
C ILE A 74 0.25 -3.42 -0.60
N SER A 75 1.39 -4.10 -0.55
CA SER A 75 1.64 -5.22 0.36
C SER A 75 2.98 -5.04 1.06
N ALA A 76 3.10 -5.57 2.26
CA ALA A 76 4.33 -5.63 3.03
C ALA A 76 4.76 -7.08 3.21
N ARG A 77 6.05 -7.36 3.18
CA ARG A 77 6.58 -8.70 3.42
C ARG A 77 7.08 -8.81 4.85
N GLN A 78 6.56 -9.78 5.59
CA GLN A 78 7.12 -10.14 6.89
C GLN A 78 8.53 -10.70 6.71
N THR A 79 9.45 -10.37 7.60
CA THR A 79 10.84 -10.86 7.54
C THR A 79 10.89 -12.39 7.56
N GLY A 80 11.34 -12.96 6.45
CA GLY A 80 11.36 -14.41 6.26
C GLY A 80 10.00 -15.08 6.06
N GLY A 81 8.94 -14.30 5.81
CA GLY A 81 7.57 -14.75 5.68
C GLY A 81 6.89 -14.33 4.38
N ASP A 82 5.57 -14.31 4.42
CA ASP A 82 4.70 -14.06 3.28
C ASP A 82 4.41 -12.56 3.06
N TRP A 83 3.89 -12.25 1.88
CA TRP A 83 3.34 -10.95 1.57
C TRP A 83 1.97 -10.76 2.21
N VAL A 84 1.80 -9.68 2.96
CA VAL A 84 0.56 -9.32 3.63
C VAL A 84 0.04 -8.02 3.00
N PRO A 85 -1.22 -7.97 2.53
CA PRO A 85 -1.77 -6.75 1.98
C PRO A 85 -1.84 -5.67 3.08
N VAL A 86 -1.37 -4.47 2.76
CA VAL A 86 -1.63 -3.28 3.57
C VAL A 86 -3.05 -2.85 3.24
N GLY A 87 -3.92 -2.87 4.23
CA GLY A 87 -5.33 -2.49 4.08
C GLY A 87 -5.48 -1.06 3.57
N GLY A 88 -6.71 -0.69 3.22
CA GLY A 88 -7.02 0.65 2.75
C GLY A 88 -7.92 0.67 1.52
N SER A 89 -8.35 1.87 1.12
CA SER A 89 -9.22 2.05 -0.03
C SER A 89 -8.42 2.24 -1.31
N PHE A 90 -8.22 1.19 -2.06
CA PHE A 90 -7.63 1.22 -3.40
C PHE A 90 -8.71 1.03 -4.47
N PRO A 91 -8.53 1.51 -5.72
CA PRO A 91 -7.36 2.21 -6.26
C PRO A 91 -7.26 3.68 -5.82
N GLN A 92 -6.02 4.19 -5.79
CA GLN A 92 -5.69 5.60 -5.57
C GLN A 92 -5.06 6.20 -6.81
N THR A 93 -5.54 7.39 -7.21
CA THR A 93 -4.98 8.17 -8.32
C THR A 93 -4.13 9.30 -7.76
N VAL A 94 -2.90 9.42 -8.23
CA VAL A 94 -1.94 10.44 -7.77
C VAL A 94 -1.40 11.21 -8.97
N ASP A 95 -1.48 12.55 -8.92
CA ASP A 95 -0.81 13.43 -9.88
C ASP A 95 0.60 13.78 -9.37
N LEU A 96 1.59 13.18 -9.99
CA LEU A 96 2.99 13.29 -9.59
C LEU A 96 3.55 14.69 -9.81
N LEU A 97 3.18 15.37 -10.93
CA LEU A 97 3.68 16.72 -11.20
C LEU A 97 3.07 17.75 -10.27
N ALA A 98 1.83 17.54 -9.81
CA ALA A 98 1.25 18.36 -8.76
C ALA A 98 2.00 18.21 -7.43
N LEU A 99 2.46 16.98 -7.09
CA LEU A 99 3.30 16.75 -5.91
C LEU A 99 4.67 17.44 -6.05
N VAL A 100 5.32 17.31 -7.20
CA VAL A 100 6.61 17.99 -7.47
C VAL A 100 6.44 19.50 -7.35
N ALA A 101 5.38 20.07 -7.93
CA ALA A 101 5.15 21.51 -7.91
C ALA A 101 4.83 22.06 -6.51
N SER A 102 4.15 21.28 -5.68
CA SER A 102 3.81 21.67 -4.30
C SER A 102 4.95 21.41 -3.31
N GLY A 103 5.90 20.53 -3.65
CA GLY A 103 6.88 19.99 -2.70
C GLY A 103 6.25 19.16 -1.59
N GLY A 104 4.98 18.76 -1.78
CA GLY A 104 4.20 18.00 -0.82
C GLY A 104 4.23 16.49 -1.06
N GLY A 105 3.37 15.76 -0.34
CA GLY A 105 3.15 14.34 -0.50
C GLY A 105 1.66 13.99 -0.58
N ALA A 106 1.35 12.90 -1.26
CA ALA A 106 0.03 12.31 -1.26
C ALA A 106 -0.04 11.24 -0.16
N SER A 107 -0.97 11.38 0.77
CA SER A 107 -1.25 10.33 1.74
C SER A 107 -1.87 9.14 1.03
N LEU A 108 -1.23 7.98 1.13
CA LEU A 108 -1.79 6.71 0.69
C LEU A 108 -2.69 6.14 1.79
N PRO A 109 -3.64 5.24 1.45
CA PRO A 109 -4.50 4.65 2.46
C PRO A 109 -3.70 3.94 3.54
N ALA A 110 -3.89 4.32 4.79
CA ALA A 110 -3.31 3.64 5.93
C ALA A 110 -3.94 2.26 6.12
N GLY A 111 -3.15 1.30 6.59
CA GLY A 111 -3.62 -0.06 6.83
C GLY A 111 -3.09 -0.64 8.14
N ALA A 112 -3.83 -1.59 8.69
CA ALA A 112 -3.39 -2.34 9.85
C ALA A 112 -2.55 -3.54 9.42
N LEU A 113 -1.39 -3.71 10.05
CA LEU A 113 -0.54 -4.88 9.92
C LEU A 113 -0.35 -5.54 11.27
N GLN A 114 -0.05 -6.84 11.27
CA GLN A 114 0.32 -7.55 12.49
C GLN A 114 1.64 -7.02 13.04
N GLU A 115 1.75 -7.01 14.37
CA GLU A 115 3.01 -6.72 15.05
C GLU A 115 4.13 -7.64 14.56
N GLY A 116 5.29 -7.05 14.27
CA GLY A 116 6.47 -7.77 13.80
C GLY A 116 7.35 -6.97 12.88
N SER A 117 8.41 -7.61 12.41
CA SER A 117 9.39 -7.01 11.51
C SER A 117 9.04 -7.31 10.05
N TYR A 118 9.23 -6.33 9.21
CA TYR A 118 9.00 -6.37 7.78
C TYR A 118 10.28 -5.96 7.04
N ASP A 119 10.51 -6.52 5.85
CA ASP A 119 11.76 -6.31 5.09
C ASP A 119 11.56 -5.79 3.67
N ALA A 120 10.32 -5.67 3.21
CA ALA A 120 10.02 -5.09 1.90
C ALA A 120 8.58 -4.60 1.78
N LEU A 121 8.38 -3.62 0.88
CA LEU A 121 7.08 -3.22 0.37
C LEU A 121 6.94 -3.62 -1.10
N GLN A 122 5.72 -3.86 -1.52
CA GLN A 122 5.34 -4.09 -2.91
C GLN A 122 4.20 -3.14 -3.27
N ILE A 123 4.38 -2.36 -4.32
CA ILE A 123 3.36 -1.43 -4.84
C ILE A 123 2.97 -1.90 -6.23
N THR A 124 1.67 -2.03 -6.47
CA THR A 124 1.13 -2.36 -7.80
C THR A 124 0.50 -1.13 -8.43
N ILE A 125 1.02 -0.71 -9.59
CA ILE A 125 0.53 0.41 -10.38
C ILE A 125 -0.12 -0.16 -11.64
N THR A 126 -1.39 0.17 -11.87
CA THR A 126 -2.17 -0.41 -12.99
C THR A 126 -2.33 0.52 -14.18
N SER A 127 -2.03 1.80 -14.02
CA SER A 127 -2.08 2.77 -15.10
C SER A 127 -1.11 3.92 -14.84
N ALA A 128 -0.52 4.43 -15.91
CA ALA A 128 0.17 5.71 -15.92
C ALA A 128 -0.33 6.54 -17.11
N SER A 129 -0.46 7.84 -16.95
CA SER A 129 -0.90 8.72 -18.03
C SER A 129 -0.23 10.08 -17.94
N LEU A 130 0.00 10.68 -19.09
CA LEU A 130 0.53 12.04 -19.25
C LEU A 130 -0.52 12.89 -19.94
N THR A 131 -0.75 14.09 -19.42
CA THR A 131 -1.52 15.12 -20.14
C THR A 131 -0.53 16.11 -20.76
N LEU A 132 -0.49 16.19 -22.07
CA LEU A 132 0.40 17.07 -22.82
C LEU A 132 -0.14 18.51 -22.81
N GLN A 133 0.67 19.45 -23.34
CA GLN A 133 0.32 20.87 -23.36
C GLN A 133 -0.91 21.20 -24.20
N ASP A 134 -1.21 20.39 -25.21
CA ASP A 134 -2.37 20.50 -26.10
C ASP A 134 -3.60 19.75 -25.57
N ASP A 135 -3.59 19.34 -24.30
CA ASP A 135 -4.61 18.54 -23.63
C ASP A 135 -4.75 17.09 -24.14
N THR A 136 -3.83 16.65 -25.00
CA THR A 136 -3.77 15.24 -25.39
C THR A 136 -3.40 14.36 -24.19
N ILE A 137 -4.16 13.30 -23.98
CA ILE A 137 -3.87 12.32 -22.92
C ILE A 137 -3.18 11.10 -23.55
N VAL A 138 -1.99 10.82 -23.08
CA VAL A 138 -1.22 9.62 -23.43
C VAL A 138 -1.33 8.64 -22.28
N THR A 139 -2.01 7.51 -22.49
CA THR A 139 -2.10 6.45 -21.50
C THR A 139 -1.03 5.40 -21.76
N ILE A 140 -0.25 5.09 -20.73
CA ILE A 140 0.78 4.05 -20.78
C ILE A 140 0.23 2.82 -20.07
N THR A 141 0.12 1.72 -20.85
CA THR A 141 -0.45 0.47 -20.33
C THR A 141 0.66 -0.45 -19.86
N PRO A 142 0.58 -0.99 -18.62
CA PRO A 142 1.58 -1.89 -18.10
C PRO A 142 1.57 -3.24 -18.84
N PRO A 143 2.72 -3.88 -19.00
CA PRO A 143 2.77 -5.27 -19.45
C PRO A 143 2.15 -6.17 -18.36
N GLY A 144 1.31 -7.12 -18.76
CA GLY A 144 0.78 -8.14 -17.85
C GLY A 144 -0.22 -7.67 -16.77
N GLY A 145 -0.76 -6.43 -16.90
CA GLY A 145 -1.82 -5.93 -16.01
C GLY A 145 -1.37 -5.07 -14.84
N GLY A 146 -0.08 -4.81 -14.67
CA GLY A 146 0.43 -3.90 -13.65
C GLY A 146 1.96 -3.85 -13.58
N TRP A 147 2.50 -2.70 -13.21
CA TRP A 147 3.88 -2.62 -12.75
C TRP A 147 3.92 -2.99 -11.27
N VAL A 148 4.73 -3.98 -10.93
CA VAL A 148 4.96 -4.43 -9.57
C VAL A 148 6.32 -3.92 -9.12
N VAL A 149 6.31 -2.92 -8.25
CA VAL A 149 7.53 -2.30 -7.70
C VAL A 149 7.85 -2.94 -6.37
N LEU A 150 9.04 -3.54 -6.26
CA LEU A 150 9.57 -4.10 -5.03
C LEU A 150 10.52 -3.10 -4.38
N ILE A 151 10.23 -2.70 -3.16
CA ILE A 151 10.98 -1.70 -2.42
C ILE A 151 11.57 -2.36 -1.17
N PRO A 152 12.88 -2.65 -1.16
CA PRO A 152 13.53 -3.18 0.04
C PRO A 152 13.52 -2.10 1.13
N VAL A 153 12.91 -2.40 2.26
CA VAL A 153 12.83 -1.52 3.43
C VAL A 153 12.62 -2.34 4.68
N ALA A 154 13.44 -2.13 5.69
CA ALA A 154 13.26 -2.74 7.00
C ALA A 154 12.47 -1.80 7.91
N PHE A 155 11.37 -2.28 8.47
CA PHE A 155 10.58 -1.55 9.45
C PHE A 155 9.93 -2.50 10.45
N GLU A 156 9.55 -1.96 11.60
CA GLU A 156 8.87 -2.70 12.65
C GLU A 156 7.46 -2.13 12.85
N VAL A 157 6.50 -3.01 12.99
CA VAL A 157 5.13 -2.68 13.36
C VAL A 157 4.94 -3.05 14.81
N VAL A 158 4.63 -2.05 15.64
CA VAL A 158 4.39 -2.23 17.07
C VAL A 158 2.89 -2.09 17.34
N ALA A 159 2.36 -2.97 18.18
CA ALA A 159 0.94 -2.96 18.52
C ALA A 159 0.50 -1.60 19.10
N GLY A 160 -0.57 -1.06 18.52
CA GLY A 160 -1.15 0.21 18.96
C GLY A 160 -0.36 1.45 18.57
N GLN A 161 0.75 1.32 17.86
CA GLN A 161 1.55 2.43 17.35
C GLN A 161 1.32 2.65 15.85
N GLU A 162 1.72 3.83 15.37
CA GLU A 162 1.73 4.17 13.95
C GLU A 162 3.17 4.15 13.42
N THR A 163 3.38 3.38 12.36
CA THR A 163 4.62 3.41 11.57
C THR A 163 4.38 4.25 10.33
N LYS A 164 5.12 5.34 10.16
CA LYS A 164 5.05 6.22 8.99
C LYS A 164 6.17 5.90 8.01
N ILE A 165 5.82 5.71 6.76
CA ILE A 165 6.78 5.43 5.68
C ILE A 165 6.61 6.49 4.60
N THR A 166 7.67 7.24 4.33
CA THR A 166 7.71 8.20 3.23
C THR A 166 8.43 7.60 2.05
N LEU A 167 7.74 7.57 0.92
CA LEU A 167 8.22 7.07 -0.36
C LEU A 167 8.45 8.23 -1.32
N ASN A 168 9.43 8.12 -2.20
CA ASN A 168 9.70 9.09 -3.25
C ASN A 168 9.72 8.41 -4.61
N LEU A 169 8.83 8.83 -5.52
CA LEU A 169 8.84 8.42 -6.92
C LEU A 169 9.63 9.43 -7.75
N ARG A 170 10.64 8.95 -8.45
CA ARG A 170 11.48 9.76 -9.32
C ARG A 170 10.86 9.85 -10.71
N CYS A 171 10.23 10.99 -11.01
CA CYS A 171 9.53 11.19 -12.28
C CYS A 171 10.49 11.20 -13.48
N ASP A 172 11.69 11.78 -13.31
CA ASP A 172 12.72 11.89 -14.36
C ASP A 172 13.28 10.54 -14.80
N SER A 173 13.35 9.57 -13.90
CA SER A 173 13.79 8.21 -14.18
C SER A 173 12.63 7.29 -14.60
N SER A 174 11.43 7.53 -14.05
CA SER A 174 10.27 6.68 -14.27
C SER A 174 9.59 6.89 -15.61
N PHE A 175 9.56 8.12 -16.12
CA PHE A 175 8.99 8.43 -17.43
C PHE A 175 10.10 8.65 -18.45
N LYS A 176 10.09 7.86 -19.51
CA LYS A 176 11.05 7.93 -20.61
C LYS A 176 10.30 8.13 -21.93
N PHE A 177 10.92 8.88 -22.84
CA PHE A 177 10.45 8.97 -24.21
C PHE A 177 11.46 8.23 -25.10
N ALA A 178 11.05 7.10 -25.62
CA ALA A 178 11.91 6.25 -26.45
C ALA A 178 11.11 5.78 -27.70
N ASN A 179 11.79 5.71 -28.86
CA ASN A 179 11.19 5.23 -30.11
C ASN A 179 9.91 5.95 -30.54
N GLY A 180 9.69 7.20 -30.10
CA GLY A 180 8.48 7.97 -30.44
C GLY A 180 7.31 7.75 -29.50
N GLU A 181 7.49 6.96 -28.44
CA GLU A 181 6.45 6.63 -27.45
C GLU A 181 6.93 6.96 -26.02
N PHE A 182 5.97 7.22 -25.14
CA PHE A 182 6.25 7.32 -23.71
C PHE A 182 6.21 5.93 -23.07
N GLU A 183 7.24 5.66 -22.29
CA GLU A 183 7.39 4.46 -21.48
C GLU A 183 7.36 4.85 -20.01
N PHE A 184 6.85 3.95 -19.17
CA PHE A 184 6.84 4.13 -17.72
C PHE A 184 7.48 2.93 -17.06
N GLU A 185 8.57 3.19 -16.34
CA GLU A 185 9.27 2.22 -15.49
C GLU A 185 9.37 2.82 -14.09
N PRO A 186 8.44 2.52 -13.18
CA PRO A 186 8.39 3.18 -11.88
C PRO A 186 9.63 2.94 -11.04
N GLU A 187 10.31 4.02 -10.67
CA GLU A 187 11.43 4.04 -9.73
C GLU A 187 10.99 4.71 -8.43
N ILE A 188 10.78 3.90 -7.40
CA ILE A 188 10.31 4.32 -6.08
C ILE A 188 11.33 3.89 -5.04
N GLU A 189 11.72 4.83 -4.19
CA GLU A 189 12.65 4.60 -3.08
C GLU A 189 12.03 5.05 -1.76
N VAL A 190 12.56 4.52 -0.65
CA VAL A 190 12.17 4.97 0.69
C VAL A 190 12.99 6.20 1.03
N GLU A 191 12.30 7.27 1.41
CA GLU A 191 12.93 8.49 1.88
C GLU A 191 13.10 8.45 3.41
N ASP A 192 12.07 7.94 4.12
CA ASP A 192 12.07 7.92 5.58
C ASP A 192 11.16 6.84 6.16
N VAL A 193 11.49 6.38 7.37
CA VAL A 193 10.67 5.46 8.18
C VAL A 193 10.69 5.93 9.63
N GLU A 194 9.54 6.30 10.15
CA GLU A 194 9.37 6.78 11.52
C GLU A 194 8.36 5.91 12.28
N ASN A 195 8.65 5.63 13.54
CA ASN A 195 7.70 5.03 14.47
C ASN A 195 7.25 6.12 15.46
N GLU A 196 5.96 6.42 15.48
CA GLU A 196 5.39 7.33 16.46
C GLU A 196 4.90 6.54 17.67
N GLU A 197 5.42 6.91 18.84
CA GLU A 197 4.83 6.48 20.11
C GLU A 197 3.55 7.29 20.34
N PRO A 198 2.51 6.66 20.90
CA PRO A 198 1.21 7.28 21.16
C PRO A 198 1.27 8.38 22.20
#